data_d351d4b606e1af786b9d2fddc33a4c79
#
_entry.id   d351d4b606e1af786b9d2fddc33a4c79
#
_cell.length_a   1.000
_cell.length_b   1.000
_cell.length_c   1.000
_cell.angle_alpha   90.00
_cell.angle_beta   90.00
_cell.angle_gamma   90.00
#
_symmetry.space_group_name_H-M   'P 1'
#
loop_
_entity.id
_entity.type
_entity.pdbx_description
1 polymer ?
#
loop_
_entity_poly.entity_id
_entity_poly.type
_entity_poly.pdbx_seq_one_letter_code
_entity_poly.pdbx_strand_id
1 'polypeptide(L)'
;DIQGQLDDGLIEVVSHSRTHPYVPYADLEGEVVGSKQDIINNLNLLNLNRSGSNEYVYAWVAPNGDYSEAIDTMTSDAKYLVSRMFYYNDIYFSNWDSDLNKFNPVGASIEVGNSSYWGSTDINELNAIFDNAVGSNGIYHLVTHPNILEWDKDFTWSHLEYISNRIDIWYVGFGHLYLYRFISNSE
;
A
#
# COMPACT_ATOMS: atom_id res chain seq x y z
N ASP A 1 7.30 -15.72 -10.12
CA ASP A 1 6.52 -14.72 -10.85
C ASP A 1 5.44 -14.13 -9.92
N ILE A 2 4.78 -13.05 -10.35
CA ILE A 2 3.75 -12.37 -9.54
C ILE A 2 2.57 -13.30 -9.25
N GLN A 3 2.13 -14.08 -10.23
CA GLN A 3 1.01 -15.00 -10.04
C GLN A 3 1.33 -16.09 -9.00
N GLY A 4 2.52 -16.65 -9.01
CA GLY A 4 2.93 -17.63 -8.02
C GLY A 4 2.94 -17.06 -6.60
N GLN A 5 3.44 -15.84 -6.41
CA GLN A 5 3.42 -15.17 -5.11
C GLN A 5 1.98 -14.86 -4.64
N LEU A 6 1.09 -14.55 -5.57
CA LEU A 6 -0.33 -14.33 -5.29
C LEU A 6 -1.03 -15.64 -4.90
N ASP A 7 -0.76 -16.72 -5.64
CA ASP A 7 -1.31 -18.06 -5.37
C ASP A 7 -0.84 -18.61 -4.00
N ASP A 8 0.38 -18.29 -3.62
CA ASP A 8 0.95 -18.62 -2.31
C ASP A 8 0.44 -17.72 -1.17
N GLY A 9 -0.33 -16.67 -1.48
CA GLY A 9 -0.87 -15.72 -0.51
C GLY A 9 0.19 -14.78 0.11
N LEU A 10 1.33 -14.62 -0.54
CA LEU A 10 2.45 -13.82 -0.04
C LEU A 10 2.35 -12.34 -0.40
N ILE A 11 1.53 -12.00 -1.39
CA ILE A 11 1.31 -10.62 -1.82
C ILE A 11 -0.16 -10.30 -1.97
N GLU A 12 -0.49 -9.02 -1.86
CA GLU A 12 -1.75 -8.44 -2.30
C GLU A 12 -1.47 -7.51 -3.49
N VAL A 13 -2.31 -7.60 -4.52
CA VAL A 13 -2.23 -6.71 -5.67
C VAL A 13 -3.21 -5.56 -5.49
N VAL A 14 -2.71 -4.34 -5.59
CA VAL A 14 -3.49 -3.11 -5.50
C VAL A 14 -3.31 -2.27 -6.76
N SER A 15 -4.24 -1.37 -7.04
CA SER A 15 -4.12 -0.51 -8.20
C SER A 15 -3.32 0.75 -7.88
N HIS A 16 -2.50 1.18 -8.84
CA HIS A 16 -1.70 2.39 -8.77
C HIS A 16 -1.78 3.17 -10.09
N SER A 17 -2.95 3.22 -10.71
CA SER A 17 -3.21 3.74 -12.06
C SER A 17 -2.57 2.92 -13.21
N ARG A 18 -2.82 3.33 -14.44
CA ARG A 18 -2.21 2.74 -15.65
C ARG A 18 -0.91 3.41 -16.03
N THR A 19 -0.89 4.74 -15.97
CA THR A 19 0.20 5.54 -16.56
C THR A 19 0.92 6.42 -15.55
N HIS A 20 0.54 6.35 -14.27
CA HIS A 20 1.12 7.13 -13.19
C HIS A 20 1.02 8.66 -13.43
N PRO A 21 -0.17 9.20 -13.73
CA PRO A 21 -0.34 10.61 -14.07
C PRO A 21 -0.28 11.52 -12.85
N TYR A 22 -0.03 12.80 -13.11
CA TYR A 22 -0.28 13.85 -12.13
C TYR A 22 -1.74 14.32 -12.18
N VAL A 23 -2.24 14.79 -11.03
CA VAL A 23 -3.57 15.40 -10.94
C VAL A 23 -3.59 16.77 -11.64
N PRO A 24 -4.62 17.08 -12.44
CA PRO A 24 -5.80 16.26 -12.76
C PRO A 24 -5.51 15.22 -13.84
N TYR A 25 -6.09 14.05 -13.71
CA TYR A 25 -5.94 12.99 -14.71
C TYR A 25 -6.69 13.33 -15.98
N ALA A 26 -6.01 13.19 -17.13
CA ALA A 26 -6.62 13.41 -18.43
C ALA A 26 -7.68 12.34 -18.78
N ASP A 27 -7.50 11.13 -18.31
CA ASP A 27 -8.44 10.01 -18.44
C ASP A 27 -8.66 9.36 -17.07
N LEU A 28 -9.48 10.00 -16.25
CA LEU A 28 -9.74 9.56 -14.89
C LEU A 28 -10.33 8.14 -14.83
N GLU A 29 -11.27 7.83 -15.71
CA GLU A 29 -11.91 6.51 -15.76
C GLU A 29 -10.90 5.43 -16.19
N GLY A 30 -10.11 5.67 -17.21
CA GLY A 30 -9.07 4.75 -17.65
C GLY A 30 -8.01 4.50 -16.59
N GLU A 31 -7.62 5.54 -15.85
CA GLU A 31 -6.61 5.42 -14.80
C GLU A 31 -7.13 4.69 -13.55
N VAL A 32 -8.36 4.91 -13.14
CA VAL A 32 -8.92 4.34 -11.90
C VAL A 32 -9.67 3.03 -12.17
N VAL A 33 -10.69 3.05 -13.01
CA VAL A 33 -11.51 1.87 -13.30
C VAL A 33 -10.75 0.91 -14.24
N GLY A 34 -10.14 1.47 -15.26
CA GLY A 34 -9.43 0.69 -16.26
C GLY A 34 -8.22 -0.05 -15.67
N SER A 35 -7.45 0.56 -14.78
CA SER A 35 -6.33 -0.12 -14.13
C SER A 35 -6.78 -1.30 -13.27
N LYS A 36 -7.90 -1.17 -12.56
CA LYS A 36 -8.53 -2.28 -11.83
C LYS A 36 -8.90 -3.42 -12.75
N GLN A 37 -9.54 -3.09 -13.87
CA GLN A 37 -9.95 -4.07 -14.86
C GLN A 37 -8.76 -4.78 -15.52
N ASP A 38 -7.66 -4.05 -15.75
CA ASP A 38 -6.44 -4.66 -16.29
C ASP A 38 -5.85 -5.69 -15.33
N ILE A 39 -5.83 -5.40 -14.02
CA ILE A 39 -5.40 -6.36 -13.00
C ILE A 39 -6.29 -7.61 -13.02
N ILE A 40 -7.61 -7.42 -12.99
CA ILE A 40 -8.59 -8.52 -13.00
C ILE A 40 -8.48 -9.39 -14.26
N ASN A 41 -8.19 -8.77 -15.40
CA ASN A 41 -8.08 -9.50 -16.68
C ASN A 41 -6.76 -10.25 -16.85
N ASN A 42 -5.70 -9.85 -16.17
CA ASN A 42 -4.36 -10.38 -16.36
C ASN A 42 -3.86 -11.28 -15.23
N LEU A 43 -4.51 -11.24 -14.08
CA LEU A 43 -4.17 -12.08 -12.93
C LEU A 43 -5.34 -12.98 -12.55
N ASN A 44 -5.03 -14.20 -12.16
CA ASN A 44 -5.98 -15.08 -11.54
C ASN A 44 -6.09 -14.73 -10.05
N LEU A 45 -6.98 -13.81 -9.75
CA LEU A 45 -7.21 -13.38 -8.37
C LEU A 45 -7.96 -14.45 -7.59
N LEU A 46 -7.61 -14.64 -6.32
CA LEU A 46 -8.28 -15.58 -5.43
C LEU A 46 -9.78 -15.28 -5.39
N ASN A 47 -10.58 -16.30 -5.62
CA ASN A 47 -12.02 -16.17 -5.76
C ASN A 47 -12.71 -16.27 -4.38
N LEU A 48 -12.76 -15.19 -3.61
CA LEU A 48 -13.56 -15.12 -2.36
C LEU A 48 -15.03 -14.78 -2.65
N ASN A 49 -15.62 -15.39 -3.61
CA ASN A 49 -16.90 -15.11 -4.22
C ASN A 49 -18.06 -15.03 -3.22
N ARG A 50 -18.55 -13.82 -2.91
CA ARG A 50 -19.89 -13.66 -2.37
C ARG A 50 -20.94 -13.32 -3.43
N SER A 51 -20.55 -12.83 -4.59
CA SER A 51 -21.50 -12.29 -5.58
C SER A 51 -21.23 -12.71 -7.02
N GLY A 52 -20.27 -13.60 -7.26
CA GLY A 52 -19.90 -13.99 -8.63
C GLY A 52 -19.04 -12.98 -9.37
N SER A 53 -18.59 -11.92 -8.71
CA SER A 53 -17.62 -10.96 -9.28
C SER A 53 -16.24 -11.17 -8.71
N ASN A 54 -15.22 -11.11 -9.56
CA ASN A 54 -13.81 -11.28 -9.19
C ASN A 54 -13.21 -9.95 -8.71
N GLU A 55 -13.90 -9.21 -7.85
CA GLU A 55 -13.48 -7.88 -7.41
C GLU A 55 -12.48 -7.96 -6.25
N TYR A 56 -11.25 -8.42 -6.49
CA TYR A 56 -10.21 -8.56 -5.46
C TYR A 56 -9.17 -7.47 -5.43
N VAL A 57 -9.34 -6.40 -6.16
CA VAL A 57 -8.49 -5.22 -6.05
C VAL A 57 -9.16 -4.28 -5.06
N TYR A 58 -8.82 -4.43 -3.78
CA TYR A 58 -9.48 -3.70 -2.69
C TYR A 58 -8.98 -2.29 -2.52
N ALA A 59 -7.73 -2.03 -2.87
CA ALA A 59 -7.10 -0.77 -2.56
C ALA A 59 -6.65 -0.01 -3.82
N TRP A 60 -6.79 1.30 -3.71
CA TRP A 60 -6.18 2.26 -4.61
C TRP A 60 -4.98 2.91 -3.93
N VAL A 61 -3.87 3.04 -4.64
CA VAL A 61 -2.71 3.81 -4.20
C VAL A 61 -2.56 4.99 -5.13
N ALA A 62 -2.64 6.20 -4.58
CA ALA A 62 -2.57 7.41 -5.39
C ALA A 62 -1.17 7.60 -5.97
N PRO A 63 -1.02 7.71 -7.31
CA PRO A 63 0.23 8.13 -7.93
C PRO A 63 0.74 9.44 -7.32
N ASN A 64 2.03 9.53 -7.08
CA ASN A 64 2.68 10.68 -6.44
C ASN A 64 2.14 11.06 -5.06
N GLY A 65 1.26 10.28 -4.48
CA GLY A 65 0.51 10.63 -3.27
C GLY A 65 -0.58 11.67 -3.49
N ASP A 66 -0.76 12.15 -4.71
CA ASP A 66 -1.72 13.19 -5.06
C ASP A 66 -3.15 12.64 -5.09
N TYR A 67 -4.08 13.46 -4.59
CA TYR A 67 -5.47 13.10 -4.48
C TYR A 67 -6.39 14.27 -4.85
N SER A 68 -7.60 13.97 -5.30
CA SER A 68 -8.62 14.99 -5.58
C SER A 68 -10.02 14.42 -5.30
N GLU A 69 -10.99 15.31 -5.13
CA GLU A 69 -12.40 14.91 -4.96
C GLU A 69 -12.90 14.06 -6.14
N ALA A 70 -12.44 14.33 -7.35
CA ALA A 70 -12.79 13.53 -8.51
C ALA A 70 -12.23 12.09 -8.42
N ILE A 71 -10.99 11.93 -7.96
CA ILE A 71 -10.41 10.61 -7.71
C ILE A 71 -11.16 9.90 -6.60
N ASP A 72 -11.53 10.59 -5.52
CA ASP A 72 -12.29 10.05 -4.41
C ASP A 72 -13.64 9.47 -4.86
N THR A 73 -14.39 10.27 -5.61
CA THR A 73 -15.66 9.83 -6.20
C THR A 73 -15.46 8.62 -7.11
N MET A 74 -14.49 8.68 -8.02
CA MET A 74 -14.24 7.59 -8.97
C MET A 74 -13.77 6.31 -8.29
N THR A 75 -12.93 6.39 -7.28
CA THR A 75 -12.47 5.20 -6.52
C THR A 75 -13.61 4.58 -5.73
N SER A 76 -14.50 5.39 -5.17
CA SER A 76 -15.72 4.94 -4.49
C SER A 76 -16.68 4.23 -5.46
N ASP A 77 -16.95 4.84 -6.62
CA ASP A 77 -17.82 4.27 -7.65
C ASP A 77 -17.23 2.97 -8.23
N ALA A 78 -15.91 2.90 -8.38
CA ALA A 78 -15.18 1.71 -8.79
C ALA A 78 -15.08 0.65 -7.67
N LYS A 79 -15.67 0.92 -6.50
CA LYS A 79 -15.71 -0.01 -5.35
C LYS A 79 -14.34 -0.42 -4.83
N TYR A 80 -13.40 0.50 -4.80
CA TYR A 80 -12.23 0.34 -3.95
C TYR A 80 -12.66 0.56 -2.50
N LEU A 81 -12.20 -0.30 -1.61
CA LEU A 81 -12.59 -0.22 -0.19
C LEU A 81 -11.79 0.83 0.56
N VAL A 82 -10.57 1.07 0.12
CA VAL A 82 -9.66 1.99 0.77
C VAL A 82 -8.68 2.59 -0.22
N SER A 83 -8.33 3.85 0.00
CA SER A 83 -7.29 4.54 -0.76
C SER A 83 -6.12 4.88 0.14
N ARG A 84 -4.92 4.54 -0.31
CA ARG A 84 -3.71 4.98 0.34
C ARG A 84 -3.29 6.31 -0.25
N MET A 85 -3.16 7.29 0.64
CA MET A 85 -2.57 8.59 0.35
C MET A 85 -1.18 8.68 0.97
N PHE A 86 -0.37 9.61 0.51
CA PHE A 86 0.94 9.86 1.07
C PHE A 86 1.16 11.37 1.21
N TYR A 87 1.44 11.82 2.44
CA TYR A 87 1.78 13.21 2.73
C TYR A 87 3.24 13.29 3.14
N TYR A 88 4.01 14.09 2.44
CA TYR A 88 5.47 14.19 2.56
C TYR A 88 6.01 14.61 3.93
N ASN A 89 5.19 15.20 4.76
CA ASN A 89 5.63 15.73 6.05
C ASN A 89 5.22 14.88 7.26
N ASP A 90 4.55 13.78 7.03
CA ASP A 90 4.06 12.92 8.09
C ASP A 90 4.95 11.68 8.21
N ILE A 91 5.93 11.75 9.09
CA ILE A 91 6.79 10.61 9.43
C ILE A 91 6.24 9.77 10.58
N TYR A 92 5.01 10.08 11.04
CA TYR A 92 4.40 9.36 12.15
C TYR A 92 3.17 8.58 11.71
N PHE A 93 2.85 7.51 12.46
CA PHE A 93 1.84 6.55 12.14
C PHE A 93 0.53 7.16 11.78
N SER A 94 0.12 6.77 10.68
CA SER A 94 -1.13 7.06 10.06
C SER A 94 -2.27 6.62 10.92
N ASN A 95 -3.09 7.58 11.20
CA ASN A 95 -4.46 7.28 11.58
C ASN A 95 -5.26 7.03 10.31
N TRP A 96 -6.19 6.09 10.39
CA TRP A 96 -7.21 5.98 9.39
C TRP A 96 -8.01 7.27 9.36
N ASP A 97 -8.14 7.88 8.20
CA ASP A 97 -9.15 8.90 8.00
C ASP A 97 -10.51 8.18 7.90
N SER A 98 -11.26 8.21 9.00
CA SER A 98 -12.51 7.49 9.11
C SER A 98 -13.60 8.03 8.18
N ASP A 99 -13.47 9.30 7.77
CA ASP A 99 -14.50 9.95 6.98
C ASP A 99 -14.36 9.66 5.48
N LEU A 100 -13.15 9.31 5.04
CA LEU A 100 -12.84 9.22 3.62
C LEU A 100 -12.30 7.85 3.19
N ASN A 101 -12.30 6.85 4.08
CA ASN A 101 -11.68 5.55 3.83
C ASN A 101 -10.25 5.68 3.28
N LYS A 102 -9.54 6.70 3.72
CA LYS A 102 -8.19 7.03 3.33
C LYS A 102 -7.23 6.59 4.41
N PHE A 103 -6.11 6.13 3.97
CA PHE A 103 -5.04 5.73 4.84
C PHE A 103 -3.77 6.46 4.43
N ASN A 104 -3.23 7.22 5.35
CA ASN A 104 -1.95 7.88 5.19
C ASN A 104 -0.91 7.15 6.03
N PRO A 105 -0.25 6.13 5.48
CA PRO A 105 0.77 5.42 6.21
C PRO A 105 1.99 6.30 6.36
N VAL A 106 2.57 6.27 7.53
CA VAL A 106 3.96 6.69 7.65
C VAL A 106 4.81 5.67 6.95
N GLY A 107 5.50 6.13 5.96
CA GLY A 107 6.44 5.30 5.23
C GLY A 107 7.85 5.45 5.77
N ALA A 108 8.45 4.34 6.15
CA ALA A 108 9.89 4.22 5.98
C ALA A 108 10.14 3.88 4.51
N SER A 109 11.22 4.37 3.96
CA SER A 109 11.68 4.00 2.64
C SER A 109 13.14 3.60 2.70
N ILE A 110 13.47 2.55 1.98
CA ILE A 110 14.84 2.06 1.80
C ILE A 110 15.40 2.43 0.42
N GLU A 111 14.79 3.38 -0.25
CA GLU A 111 15.24 3.83 -1.57
C GLU A 111 16.45 4.74 -1.49
N VAL A 112 17.54 4.30 -2.05
CA VAL A 112 18.77 5.08 -2.19
C VAL A 112 18.64 5.96 -3.44
N GLY A 113 19.13 7.20 -3.33
CA GLY A 113 19.09 8.17 -4.44
C GLY A 113 17.85 9.06 -4.48
N ASN A 114 16.75 8.64 -3.89
CA ASN A 114 15.55 9.45 -3.68
C ASN A 114 15.29 9.78 -2.20
N SER A 115 16.27 9.56 -1.36
CA SER A 115 16.19 9.77 0.09
C SER A 115 15.91 11.21 0.51
N SER A 116 16.03 12.16 -0.41
CA SER A 116 15.64 13.55 -0.15
C SER A 116 14.15 13.75 0.13
N TYR A 117 13.33 12.75 -0.14
CA TYR A 117 11.89 12.89 0.00
C TYR A 117 11.33 12.25 1.27
N TRP A 118 11.79 11.06 1.65
CA TRP A 118 11.12 10.33 2.74
C TRP A 118 11.76 8.98 3.08
N GLY A 119 13.01 8.81 2.79
CA GLY A 119 13.71 7.56 3.06
C GLY A 119 14.96 7.76 3.91
N SER A 120 15.33 6.73 4.64
CA SER A 120 16.60 6.64 5.33
C SER A 120 17.40 5.45 4.85
N THR A 121 18.71 5.63 4.76
CA THR A 121 19.69 4.56 4.55
C THR A 121 20.36 4.15 5.86
N ASP A 122 20.01 4.81 6.95
CA ASP A 122 20.48 4.45 8.29
C ASP A 122 19.61 3.32 8.85
N ILE A 123 20.18 2.15 8.94
CA ILE A 123 19.51 0.96 9.47
C ILE A 123 19.03 1.16 10.91
N ASN A 124 19.76 1.91 11.72
CA ASN A 124 19.34 2.15 13.11
C ASN A 124 18.10 3.03 13.16
N GLU A 125 18.02 4.01 12.27
CA GLU A 125 16.82 4.85 12.14
C GLU A 125 15.62 4.04 11.66
N LEU A 126 15.79 3.22 10.61
CA LEU A 126 14.73 2.35 10.10
C LEU A 126 14.24 1.35 11.14
N ASN A 127 15.16 0.71 11.84
CA ASN A 127 14.83 -0.23 12.92
C ASN A 127 14.12 0.48 14.08
N ALA A 128 14.55 1.69 14.45
CA ALA A 128 13.90 2.46 15.50
C ALA A 128 12.46 2.88 15.13
N ILE A 129 12.20 3.23 13.87
CA ILE A 129 10.84 3.52 13.38
C ILE A 129 9.96 2.28 13.52
N PHE A 130 10.47 1.12 13.12
CA PHE A 130 9.77 -0.14 13.27
C PHE A 130 9.49 -0.49 14.74
N ASP A 131 10.50 -0.40 15.60
CA ASP A 131 10.36 -0.69 17.03
C ASP A 131 9.37 0.23 17.73
N ASN A 132 9.34 1.50 17.36
CA ASN A 132 8.35 2.44 17.85
C ASN A 132 6.93 2.05 17.43
N ALA A 133 6.76 1.53 16.21
CA ALA A 133 5.48 1.02 15.77
C ALA A 133 5.03 -0.18 16.59
N VAL A 134 5.91 -1.12 16.80
CA VAL A 134 5.65 -2.30 17.62
C VAL A 134 5.32 -1.89 19.07
N GLY A 135 6.13 -1.02 19.65
CA GLY A 135 5.94 -0.55 21.02
C GLY A 135 4.64 0.21 21.26
N SER A 136 4.10 0.84 20.23
CA SER A 136 2.82 1.58 20.29
C SER A 136 1.61 0.77 19.81
N ASN A 137 1.76 -0.50 19.46
CA ASN A 137 0.76 -1.31 18.77
C ASN A 137 0.25 -0.63 17.47
N GLY A 138 1.15 0.04 16.79
CA GLY A 138 0.88 0.78 15.58
C GLY A 138 1.00 -0.07 14.31
N ILE A 139 0.98 0.63 13.17
CA ILE A 139 1.17 0.03 11.86
C ILE A 139 2.51 0.48 11.32
N TYR A 140 3.36 -0.46 10.96
CA TYR A 140 4.57 -0.18 10.21
C TYR A 140 4.32 -0.41 8.72
N HIS A 141 4.65 0.57 7.90
CA HIS A 141 4.52 0.50 6.46
C HIS A 141 5.84 0.89 5.80
N LEU A 142 6.44 -0.05 5.10
CA LEU A 142 7.66 0.18 4.32
C LEU A 142 7.28 0.42 2.86
N VAL A 143 7.73 1.54 2.31
CA VAL A 143 7.51 1.90 0.91
C VAL A 143 8.81 1.76 0.14
N THR A 144 8.74 1.14 -1.03
CA THR A 144 9.86 1.06 -1.96
C THR A 144 9.38 0.91 -3.39
N HIS A 145 10.22 1.33 -4.33
CA HIS A 145 10.05 1.08 -5.75
C HIS A 145 11.13 0.09 -6.21
N PRO A 146 10.78 -1.12 -6.63
CA PRO A 146 11.75 -2.17 -6.95
C PRO A 146 12.77 -1.80 -8.03
N ASN A 147 12.43 -0.85 -8.90
CA ASN A 147 13.32 -0.35 -9.94
C ASN A 147 14.32 0.72 -9.46
N ILE A 148 14.14 1.25 -8.24
CA ILE A 148 15.02 2.25 -7.64
C ILE A 148 15.85 1.62 -6.52
N LEU A 149 15.32 0.58 -5.88
CA LEU A 149 15.95 -0.06 -4.76
C LEU A 149 17.31 -0.65 -5.13
N GLU A 150 18.33 -0.30 -4.36
CA GLU A 150 19.66 -0.89 -4.51
C GLU A 150 19.73 -2.26 -3.80
N TRP A 151 19.41 -3.32 -4.53
CA TRP A 151 19.35 -4.69 -4.02
C TRP A 151 20.70 -5.28 -3.58
N ASP A 152 21.80 -4.66 -3.95
CA ASP A 152 23.15 -5.05 -3.58
C ASP A 152 23.68 -4.34 -2.32
N LYS A 153 22.87 -3.52 -1.68
CA LYS A 153 23.25 -2.82 -0.46
C LYS A 153 22.90 -3.60 0.79
N ASP A 154 23.87 -3.76 1.65
CA ASP A 154 23.72 -4.52 2.89
C ASP A 154 22.59 -3.96 3.79
N PHE A 155 22.41 -2.63 3.84
CA PHE A 155 21.38 -2.04 4.69
C PHE A 155 19.96 -2.45 4.30
N THR A 156 19.69 -2.64 3.00
CA THR A 156 18.38 -3.09 2.50
C THR A 156 18.01 -4.44 3.10
N TRP A 157 18.88 -5.41 2.94
CA TRP A 157 18.65 -6.76 3.45
C TRP A 157 18.64 -6.81 4.96
N SER A 158 19.54 -6.08 5.62
CA SER A 158 19.62 -6.04 7.08
C SER A 158 18.35 -5.51 7.72
N HIS A 159 17.71 -4.50 7.11
CA HIS A 159 16.43 -4.01 7.61
C HIS A 159 15.29 -5.00 7.34
N LEU A 160 15.22 -5.57 6.14
CA LEU A 160 14.21 -6.58 5.80
C LEU A 160 14.33 -7.82 6.69
N GLU A 161 15.54 -8.28 7.00
CA GLU A 161 15.77 -9.36 7.96
C GLU A 161 15.29 -8.98 9.36
N TYR A 162 15.59 -7.77 9.81
CA TYR A 162 15.21 -7.27 11.13
C TYR A 162 13.70 -7.27 11.35
N ILE A 163 12.95 -6.84 10.34
CA ILE A 163 11.49 -6.74 10.42
C ILE A 163 10.77 -8.05 10.09
N SER A 164 11.43 -9.05 9.50
CA SER A 164 10.79 -10.28 9.03
C SER A 164 10.77 -11.39 10.07
N ASN A 165 9.91 -12.40 9.84
CA ASN A 165 9.83 -13.63 10.63
C ASN A 165 9.56 -13.44 12.13
N ARG A 166 8.92 -12.37 12.52
CA ARG A 166 8.57 -12.10 13.92
C ARG A 166 7.19 -12.66 14.24
N ILE A 167 7.10 -13.46 15.31
CA ILE A 167 5.85 -14.10 15.72
C ILE A 167 4.86 -13.13 16.41
N ASP A 168 5.34 -11.99 16.83
CA ASP A 168 4.59 -10.91 17.46
C ASP A 168 4.06 -9.87 16.45
N ILE A 169 4.32 -10.08 15.16
CA ILE A 169 3.94 -9.18 14.08
C ILE A 169 2.96 -9.87 13.13
N TRP A 170 1.89 -9.16 12.81
CA TRP A 170 0.97 -9.57 11.77
C TRP A 170 1.36 -8.92 10.43
N TYR A 171 1.91 -9.73 9.54
CA TYR A 171 2.22 -9.32 8.17
C TYR A 171 0.95 -9.46 7.34
N VAL A 172 0.47 -8.36 6.79
CA VAL A 172 -0.84 -8.32 6.16
C VAL A 172 -0.88 -7.38 4.97
N GLY A 173 -1.62 -7.74 3.94
CA GLY A 173 -1.94 -6.86 2.82
C GLY A 173 -2.83 -5.69 3.25
N PHE A 174 -2.72 -4.59 2.54
CA PHE A 174 -3.36 -3.33 2.90
C PHE A 174 -4.91 -3.41 2.91
N GLY A 175 -5.48 -4.03 1.89
CA GLY A 175 -6.94 -4.21 1.83
C GLY A 175 -7.47 -5.14 2.92
N HIS A 176 -6.71 -6.18 3.26
CA HIS A 176 -7.08 -7.08 4.36
C HIS A 176 -6.98 -6.40 5.72
N LEU A 177 -5.98 -5.54 5.92
CA LEU A 177 -5.89 -4.74 7.14
C LEU A 177 -7.09 -3.81 7.30
N TYR A 178 -7.53 -3.18 6.21
CA TYR A 178 -8.74 -2.35 6.20
C TYR A 178 -9.99 -3.17 6.57
N LEU A 179 -10.17 -4.33 5.94
CA LEU A 179 -11.32 -5.20 6.22
C LEU A 179 -11.36 -5.65 7.68
N TYR A 180 -10.21 -6.04 8.22
CA TYR A 180 -10.12 -6.40 9.64
C TYR A 180 -10.55 -5.25 10.55
N ARG A 181 -10.06 -4.05 10.30
CA ARG A 181 -10.44 -2.87 11.08
C ARG A 181 -11.92 -2.55 10.96
N PHE A 182 -12.49 -2.64 9.75
CA PHE A 182 -13.89 -2.39 9.51
C PHE A 182 -14.78 -3.35 10.30
N ILE A 183 -14.46 -4.64 10.29
CA ILE A 183 -15.19 -5.67 11.04
C ILE A 183 -15.07 -5.43 12.55
N SER A 184 -13.85 -5.15 13.03
CA SER A 184 -13.60 -4.95 14.46
C SER A 184 -14.29 -3.71 15.06
N ASN A 185 -14.57 -2.71 14.23
CA ASN A 185 -15.28 -1.49 14.67
C ASN A 185 -16.79 -1.57 14.49
N SER A 186 -17.30 -2.67 13.94
CA SER A 186 -18.73 -2.87 13.68
C SER A 186 -19.45 -3.64 14.80
N GLU A 187 -18.72 -4.04 15.82
CA GLU A 187 -19.20 -4.63 17.06
C GLU A 187 -19.36 -3.55 18.16
#